data_394c7cfa6fab7c9290c3775607461ec6
#
_entry.id   394c7cfa6fab7c9290c3775607461ec6
#
_cell.length_a   1.000
_cell.length_b   1.000
_cell.length_c   1.000
_cell.angle_alpha   90.00
_cell.angle_beta   90.00
_cell.angle_gamma   90.00
#
_symmetry.space_group_name_H-M   'P 1'
#
loop_
_entity.id
_entity.type
_entity.pdbx_description
1 polymer ?
#
loop_
_entity_poly.entity_id
_entity_poly.type
_entity_poly.pdbx_seq_one_letter_code
_entity_poly.pdbx_strand_id
1 'polypeptide(L)'
;MYDPCYTCKRRRIQCDQSQTPCKKCLKAGLECYDKRPLRWVKGVAIRGRLQGVAAKDASTASTALATLDRVSGKKGSKKIISSALVRRDQNGHTDVVDNGASLSMALETGPISNLDQTSRYYLDYYNDQICKVFIVYDSEENPFRRLISLAVNNSVLLKSVLALAARHRANSGYSFENAIVGASPDLLQIHQDALVFKHQAIQGLTHALSDPTISEQDTTVASIFLLIFLDLLESGSDKWNFHLEGAKRLITSGQLHELQAGKSQDPGRTIEQIRKFIIKQIHVIETLGATFVRPKLLSGCTSLDHPDSLLQETVEQSFIGCPEYLLHAVQCLSAYRDSMVEPQPPTSTTSNTHMQDITSVLDLIQKFDCYTWASNLPESQKTSTRYISNLCKLAQSYKLGALIYGQRILDALLDVNTPQEELVSELIGLIDALRDDGRLLKCVLWPIFVAGLECRSQAQRDFLITSLEKFWLDTNCLNVVNAAKALQSYWQKTDKQASPTQWIFDIGDLDHDWLFI
;
A
#
# COMPACT_ATOMS: atom_id res chain seq x y z
N MET A 1 22.13 15.01 35.80
CA MET A 1 22.35 16.15 34.90
C MET A 1 21.30 16.05 33.81
N TYR A 2 20.54 17.12 33.53
CA TYR A 2 19.56 17.12 32.45
C TYR A 2 20.29 17.35 31.11
N ASP A 3 19.82 16.72 30.03
CA ASP A 3 20.35 16.98 28.70
C ASP A 3 20.14 18.44 28.25
N PRO A 4 21.05 19.01 27.41
CA PRO A 4 20.87 20.36 26.91
C PRO A 4 19.58 20.48 26.09
N CYS A 5 18.72 21.45 26.45
CA CYS A 5 17.45 21.64 25.75
C CYS A 5 17.65 21.99 24.26
N TYR A 6 16.72 21.55 23.41
CA TYR A 6 16.77 21.77 21.97
C TYR A 6 16.84 23.26 21.58
N THR A 7 16.15 24.15 22.35
CA THR A 7 16.14 25.59 22.10
C THR A 7 17.54 26.20 22.25
N CYS A 8 18.30 25.83 23.30
CA CYS A 8 19.67 26.27 23.48
C CYS A 8 20.61 25.67 22.43
N LYS A 9 20.46 24.38 22.14
CA LYS A 9 21.24 23.68 21.10
C LYS A 9 21.07 24.33 19.72
N ARG A 10 19.84 24.71 19.34
CA ARG A 10 19.53 25.40 18.09
C ARG A 10 20.16 26.80 18.02
N ARG A 11 20.20 27.52 19.17
CA ARG A 11 20.82 28.85 19.29
C ARG A 11 22.35 28.79 19.42
N ARG A 12 22.95 27.60 19.43
CA ARG A 12 24.39 27.36 19.61
C ARG A 12 24.96 28.01 20.90
N ILE A 13 24.16 28.01 21.98
CA ILE A 13 24.55 28.50 23.30
C ILE A 13 24.58 27.33 24.29
N GLN A 14 25.49 27.38 25.23
CA GLN A 14 25.59 26.37 26.29
C GLN A 14 24.34 26.45 27.20
N CYS A 15 23.60 25.35 27.32
CA CYS A 15 22.45 25.23 28.21
C CYS A 15 22.96 25.11 29.67
N ASP A 16 22.26 25.75 30.61
CA ASP A 16 22.61 25.69 32.03
C ASP A 16 22.15 24.41 32.73
N GLN A 17 21.28 23.62 32.07
CA GLN A 17 20.83 22.27 32.51
C GLN A 17 20.36 22.19 33.97
N SER A 18 19.99 23.32 34.59
CA SER A 18 19.67 23.38 36.00
C SER A 18 18.24 23.00 36.34
N GLN A 19 17.33 23.21 35.40
CA GLN A 19 15.88 22.98 35.54
C GLN A 19 15.18 23.00 34.17
N THR A 20 13.92 22.58 34.11
CA THR A 20 13.07 22.69 32.92
C THR A 20 11.88 23.59 33.24
N PRO A 21 11.72 24.77 32.58
CA PRO A 21 12.56 25.38 31.53
C PRO A 21 13.91 25.90 32.04
N CYS A 22 14.98 25.79 31.25
CA CYS A 22 16.31 26.24 31.64
C CYS A 22 16.37 27.77 31.82
N LYS A 23 17.23 28.28 32.72
CA LYS A 23 17.31 29.72 33.03
C LYS A 23 17.61 30.59 31.81
N LYS A 24 18.36 30.06 30.82
CA LYS A 24 18.68 30.82 29.59
C LYS A 24 17.47 30.97 28.66
N CYS A 25 16.61 29.96 28.55
CA CYS A 25 15.35 30.08 27.82
C CYS A 25 14.38 31.00 28.54
N LEU A 26 14.26 30.86 29.86
CA LEU A 26 13.39 31.67 30.70
C LEU A 26 13.76 33.16 30.64
N LYS A 27 15.09 33.48 30.77
CA LYS A 27 15.60 34.86 30.67
C LYS A 27 15.42 35.47 29.26
N ALA A 28 15.36 34.62 28.23
CA ALA A 28 15.18 35.07 26.85
C ALA A 28 13.71 35.09 26.41
N GLY A 29 12.74 34.79 27.28
CA GLY A 29 11.31 34.71 26.93
C GLY A 29 10.98 33.64 25.86
N LEU A 30 11.78 32.58 25.79
CA LEU A 30 11.63 31.52 24.76
C LEU A 30 11.12 30.23 25.37
N GLU A 31 10.28 29.52 24.63
CA GLU A 31 9.87 28.17 25.02
C GLU A 31 11.07 27.23 25.03
N CYS A 32 11.17 26.46 26.10
CA CYS A 32 12.25 25.50 26.33
C CYS A 32 11.79 24.11 25.91
N TYR A 33 12.22 23.64 24.74
CA TYR A 33 11.90 22.31 24.23
C TYR A 33 13.02 21.33 24.53
N ASP A 34 12.70 20.15 25.06
CA ASP A 34 13.67 19.07 25.29
C ASP A 34 14.04 18.39 23.98
N LYS A 35 13.07 18.20 23.07
CA LYS A 35 13.22 17.63 21.73
C LYS A 35 12.82 18.65 20.68
N ARG A 36 13.21 18.39 19.42
CA ARG A 36 12.82 19.23 18.28
C ARG A 36 11.29 19.27 18.16
N PRO A 37 10.63 20.44 18.31
CA PRO A 37 9.19 20.52 18.10
C PRO A 37 8.87 20.24 16.62
N LEU A 38 7.87 19.41 16.38
CA LEU A 38 7.31 19.19 15.04
C LEU A 38 6.64 20.50 14.60
N ARG A 39 7.27 21.18 13.66
CA ARG A 39 6.65 22.32 12.98
C ARG A 39 6.05 21.84 11.68
N TRP A 40 4.74 21.85 11.61
CA TRP A 40 4.04 21.80 10.32
C TRP A 40 4.33 23.12 9.61
N VAL A 41 5.16 23.07 8.57
CA VAL A 41 5.44 24.23 7.72
C VAL A 41 4.19 24.45 6.87
N LYS A 42 3.43 25.51 7.14
CA LYS A 42 2.43 26.00 6.19
C LYS A 42 3.20 26.59 5.00
N GLY A 43 3.31 25.83 3.91
CA GLY A 43 3.96 26.30 2.69
C GLY A 43 4.74 25.20 1.97
N VAL A 44 4.74 25.25 0.65
CA VAL A 44 5.47 24.35 -0.25
C VAL A 44 6.96 24.39 0.10
N ALA A 45 7.61 23.23 0.16
CA ALA A 45 9.02 23.09 0.50
C ALA A 45 9.89 23.94 -0.44
N ILE A 46 10.72 24.80 0.16
CA ILE A 46 11.63 25.72 -0.56
C ILE A 46 12.88 24.93 -0.98
N ARG A 47 12.73 23.95 -1.86
CA ARG A 47 13.83 23.26 -2.54
C ARG A 47 13.43 23.01 -3.98
N GLY A 48 14.24 23.46 -4.93
CA GLY A 48 14.02 23.35 -6.36
C GLY A 48 13.65 24.66 -7.03
N ARG A 49 13.10 24.62 -8.24
CA ARG A 49 12.77 25.76 -9.12
C ARG A 49 11.80 26.81 -8.55
N LEU A 50 11.20 26.56 -7.39
CA LEU A 50 10.27 27.46 -6.70
C LEU A 50 10.88 28.17 -5.46
N GLN A 51 12.21 28.25 -5.37
CA GLN A 51 12.90 28.97 -4.31
C GLN A 51 12.54 30.47 -4.38
N GLY A 52 11.85 30.96 -3.35
CA GLY A 52 11.50 32.39 -3.24
C GLY A 52 10.02 32.75 -3.36
N VAL A 53 9.12 31.79 -3.61
CA VAL A 53 7.66 32.05 -3.61
C VAL A 53 7.12 31.84 -2.18
N ALA A 54 6.86 32.92 -1.45
CA ALA A 54 6.16 32.90 -0.18
C ALA A 54 4.66 32.65 -0.39
N ALA A 55 4.10 31.62 0.25
CA ALA A 55 2.65 31.45 0.30
C ALA A 55 2.05 32.61 1.12
N LYS A 56 1.23 33.43 0.51
CA LYS A 56 0.43 34.42 1.20
C LYS A 56 -0.63 33.71 2.03
N ASP A 57 -0.83 34.19 3.26
CA ASP A 57 -1.81 33.66 4.19
C ASP A 57 -3.20 33.56 3.55
N ALA A 58 -3.89 32.44 3.77
CA ALA A 58 -5.23 32.17 3.25
C ALA A 58 -6.30 33.18 3.71
N SER A 59 -6.02 34.01 4.73
CA SER A 59 -6.88 35.11 5.17
C SER A 59 -6.89 36.32 4.24
N THR A 60 -5.88 36.47 3.36
CA THR A 60 -5.81 37.57 2.37
C THR A 60 -6.36 37.17 1.00
N ALA A 61 -6.55 35.90 0.73
CA ALA A 61 -7.10 35.42 -0.55
C ALA A 61 -8.60 35.74 -0.69
N SER A 62 -9.34 35.80 0.41
CA SER A 62 -10.77 36.13 0.42
C SER A 62 -11.05 37.59 0.07
N THR A 63 -10.12 38.48 0.35
CA THR A 63 -10.26 39.94 0.08
C THR A 63 -9.78 40.31 -1.33
N ALA A 64 -8.90 39.51 -1.93
CA ALA A 64 -8.40 39.76 -3.30
C ALA A 64 -9.39 39.35 -4.40
N LEU A 65 -10.26 38.37 -4.13
CA LEU A 65 -11.34 37.96 -5.03
C LEU A 65 -12.48 38.97 -5.11
N ALA A 66 -12.72 39.72 -4.03
CA ALA A 66 -13.77 40.76 -3.98
C ALA A 66 -13.39 42.06 -4.70
N THR A 67 -12.10 42.27 -5.03
CA THR A 67 -11.62 43.48 -5.71
C THR A 67 -11.42 43.30 -7.24
N LEU A 68 -11.45 42.05 -7.74
CA LEU A 68 -11.34 41.80 -9.19
C LEU A 68 -12.70 41.89 -9.92
N ASP A 69 -13.83 41.87 -9.23
CA ASP A 69 -15.16 42.03 -9.86
C ASP A 69 -15.58 43.45 -10.14
N ARG A 70 -14.72 44.48 -9.89
CA ARG A 70 -15.09 45.90 -10.08
C ARG A 70 -14.40 46.62 -11.23
N VAL A 71 -13.57 45.97 -12.04
CA VAL A 71 -12.96 46.60 -13.19
C VAL A 71 -13.02 45.66 -14.40
N SER A 72 -14.12 45.56 -15.06
CA SER A 72 -14.25 45.35 -16.50
C SER A 72 -15.72 45.29 -16.92
N GLY A 73 -16.33 46.46 -17.02
CA GLY A 73 -17.49 46.64 -17.88
C GLY A 73 -17.02 47.11 -19.24
N LYS A 74 -17.21 46.29 -20.27
CA LYS A 74 -17.70 46.65 -21.60
C LYS A 74 -17.59 45.48 -22.62
N LYS A 75 -18.77 45.08 -23.03
CA LYS A 75 -19.25 44.65 -24.36
C LYS A 75 -18.36 43.73 -25.24
N GLY A 76 -18.95 42.57 -25.59
CA GLY A 76 -18.61 41.83 -26.80
C GLY A 76 -19.25 40.44 -26.85
N SER A 77 -20.51 40.37 -27.31
CA SER A 77 -21.17 39.14 -27.76
C SER A 77 -20.36 38.41 -28.81
N LYS A 78 -20.04 37.14 -28.58
CA LYS A 78 -19.94 36.16 -29.69
C LYS A 78 -20.35 34.78 -29.17
N LYS A 79 -21.52 34.35 -29.66
CA LYS A 79 -21.99 32.98 -29.70
C LYS A 79 -20.92 32.10 -30.34
N ILE A 80 -20.48 31.04 -29.68
CA ILE A 80 -19.83 29.91 -30.34
C ILE A 80 -20.72 28.69 -30.08
N ILE A 81 -21.19 28.16 -31.20
CA ILE A 81 -22.05 27.00 -31.37
C ILE A 81 -21.20 25.76 -31.13
N SER A 82 -21.62 24.91 -30.21
CA SER A 82 -21.10 23.55 -30.07
C SER A 82 -21.58 22.70 -31.24
N SER A 83 -20.67 22.25 -32.08
CA SER A 83 -20.93 21.25 -33.12
C SER A 83 -20.59 19.86 -32.56
N ALA A 84 -21.59 19.13 -32.17
CA ALA A 84 -21.53 17.68 -31.98
C ALA A 84 -21.39 17.01 -33.34
N LEU A 85 -20.30 16.30 -33.57
CA LEU A 85 -20.13 15.40 -34.70
C LEU A 85 -20.74 14.04 -34.37
N VAL A 86 -21.97 13.86 -34.82
CA VAL A 86 -22.61 12.54 -34.93
C VAL A 86 -22.08 11.88 -36.20
N ARG A 87 -21.27 10.84 -36.07
CA ARG A 87 -21.07 9.87 -37.16
C ARG A 87 -22.10 8.75 -37.03
N ARG A 88 -22.95 8.69 -38.01
CA ARG A 88 -23.95 7.65 -38.23
C ARG A 88 -23.29 6.65 -39.20
N ASP A 89 -23.00 5.43 -38.75
CA ASP A 89 -22.81 4.30 -39.64
C ASP A 89 -23.95 3.29 -39.40
N GLN A 90 -24.64 3.04 -40.47
CA GLN A 90 -25.68 2.02 -40.58
C GLN A 90 -25.00 0.67 -40.85
N ASN A 91 -25.19 -0.31 -39.96
CA ASN A 91 -25.55 -1.66 -40.38
C ASN A 91 -25.88 -2.48 -39.10
N GLY A 92 -27.09 -3.04 -39.16
CA GLY A 92 -27.67 -3.76 -38.04
C GLY A 92 -27.07 -5.15 -37.85
N HIS A 93 -26.84 -5.48 -36.60
CA HIS A 93 -27.17 -6.77 -36.03
C HIS A 93 -27.40 -6.57 -34.52
N THR A 94 -28.60 -6.95 -34.12
CA THR A 94 -29.05 -7.00 -32.74
C THR A 94 -28.47 -8.25 -32.08
N ASP A 95 -27.58 -8.07 -31.10
CA ASP A 95 -27.45 -9.01 -30.00
C ASP A 95 -27.46 -8.21 -28.68
N VAL A 96 -28.55 -8.36 -28.00
CA VAL A 96 -28.83 -7.84 -26.66
C VAL A 96 -28.01 -8.66 -25.68
N VAL A 97 -26.99 -8.05 -25.08
CA VAL A 97 -26.43 -8.50 -23.79
C VAL A 97 -26.63 -7.35 -22.81
N ASP A 98 -27.81 -7.40 -22.22
CA ASP A 98 -28.23 -6.56 -21.10
C ASP A 98 -27.60 -7.11 -19.82
N ASN A 99 -26.54 -6.48 -19.28
CA ASN A 99 -26.05 -6.69 -17.91
C ASN A 99 -25.38 -5.45 -17.30
N GLY A 100 -25.52 -4.26 -17.89
CA GLY A 100 -24.98 -3.01 -17.34
C GLY A 100 -26.00 -2.10 -16.64
N ALA A 101 -27.28 -2.40 -16.73
CA ALA A 101 -28.33 -1.46 -16.33
C ALA A 101 -28.76 -1.55 -14.86
N SER A 102 -28.45 -2.62 -14.14
CA SER A 102 -28.99 -2.84 -12.79
C SER A 102 -28.30 -2.04 -11.69
N LEU A 103 -27.01 -1.77 -11.81
CA LEU A 103 -26.26 -0.96 -10.82
C LEU A 103 -26.44 0.54 -11.04
N SER A 104 -26.55 0.97 -12.31
CA SER A 104 -26.76 2.39 -12.64
C SER A 104 -28.11 2.91 -12.13
N MET A 105 -29.17 2.10 -12.16
CA MET A 105 -30.50 2.52 -11.64
C MET A 105 -30.56 2.54 -10.10
N ALA A 106 -29.81 1.69 -9.40
CA ALA A 106 -29.76 1.70 -7.94
C ALA A 106 -28.95 2.89 -7.37
N LEU A 107 -28.04 3.45 -8.17
CA LEU A 107 -27.22 4.61 -7.82
C LEU A 107 -27.95 5.95 -7.99
N GLU A 108 -29.03 6.01 -8.77
CA GLU A 108 -29.77 7.27 -9.03
C GLU A 108 -30.76 7.69 -7.94
N THR A 109 -31.08 6.82 -6.98
CA THR A 109 -32.08 7.10 -5.93
C THR A 109 -31.47 6.90 -4.53
N GLY A 110 -30.67 7.86 -4.05
CA GLY A 110 -30.10 7.75 -2.71
C GLY A 110 -29.09 8.86 -2.37
N PRO A 111 -28.28 8.68 -1.31
CA PRO A 111 -27.29 9.66 -0.82
C PRO A 111 -26.28 10.12 -1.89
N ILE A 112 -26.08 9.34 -2.96
CA ILE A 112 -25.20 9.67 -4.09
C ILE A 112 -25.72 10.88 -4.90
N SER A 113 -27.04 11.11 -4.94
CA SER A 113 -27.62 12.26 -5.63
C SER A 113 -27.14 13.62 -5.05
N ASN A 114 -26.69 13.63 -3.81
CA ASN A 114 -26.21 14.83 -3.12
C ASN A 114 -24.71 15.12 -3.33
N LEU A 115 -23.97 14.22 -4.01
CA LEU A 115 -22.56 14.43 -4.30
C LEU A 115 -22.38 15.43 -5.45
N ASP A 116 -21.34 16.26 -5.37
CA ASP A 116 -20.91 17.10 -6.48
C ASP A 116 -20.41 16.25 -7.67
N GLN A 117 -20.38 16.85 -8.86
CA GLN A 117 -20.02 16.15 -10.10
C GLN A 117 -18.62 15.52 -10.05
N THR A 118 -17.66 16.19 -9.44
CA THR A 118 -16.27 15.70 -9.30
C THR A 118 -16.23 14.47 -8.39
N SER A 119 -16.90 14.51 -7.25
CA SER A 119 -17.00 13.37 -6.34
C SER A 119 -17.69 12.16 -6.99
N ARG A 120 -18.74 12.36 -7.77
CA ARG A 120 -19.38 11.26 -8.53
C ARG A 120 -18.43 10.64 -9.55
N TYR A 121 -17.76 11.47 -10.34
CA TYR A 121 -16.78 10.98 -11.32
C TYR A 121 -15.71 10.08 -10.70
N TYR A 122 -15.11 10.49 -9.57
CA TYR A 122 -14.09 9.66 -8.91
C TYR A 122 -14.69 8.45 -8.19
N LEU A 123 -15.92 8.49 -7.73
CA LEU A 123 -16.61 7.33 -7.17
C LEU A 123 -16.90 6.27 -8.24
N ASP A 124 -17.35 6.68 -9.42
CA ASP A 124 -17.56 5.81 -10.58
C ASP A 124 -16.20 5.23 -11.03
N TYR A 125 -15.16 6.07 -11.10
CA TYR A 125 -13.82 5.63 -11.43
C TYR A 125 -13.27 4.59 -10.43
N TYR A 126 -13.53 4.78 -9.12
CA TYR A 126 -13.17 3.81 -8.09
C TYR A 126 -13.86 2.46 -8.35
N ASN A 127 -15.16 2.48 -8.59
CA ASN A 127 -15.94 1.28 -8.89
C ASN A 127 -15.40 0.52 -10.12
N ASP A 128 -15.10 1.24 -11.19
CA ASP A 128 -14.77 0.65 -12.48
C ASP A 128 -13.30 0.26 -12.62
N GLN A 129 -12.40 0.97 -11.97
CA GLN A 129 -10.96 0.77 -12.10
C GLN A 129 -10.34 0.24 -10.81
N ILE A 130 -10.47 0.96 -9.70
CA ILE A 130 -9.74 0.63 -8.46
C ILE A 130 -10.17 -0.72 -7.88
N CYS A 131 -11.47 -1.00 -7.87
CA CYS A 131 -11.98 -2.28 -7.38
C CYS A 131 -11.36 -3.48 -8.11
N LYS A 132 -10.99 -3.32 -9.39
CA LYS A 132 -10.35 -4.38 -10.20
C LYS A 132 -8.84 -4.49 -9.96
N VAL A 133 -8.18 -3.39 -9.60
CA VAL A 133 -6.72 -3.37 -9.38
C VAL A 133 -6.36 -4.15 -8.12
N PHE A 134 -7.07 -3.92 -7.01
CA PHE A 134 -6.73 -4.43 -5.69
C PHE A 134 -7.45 -5.74 -5.30
N ILE A 135 -7.79 -6.57 -6.27
CA ILE A 135 -8.36 -7.90 -6.04
C ILE A 135 -7.88 -8.86 -7.14
N VAL A 136 -7.64 -10.12 -6.82
CA VAL A 136 -7.19 -11.10 -7.83
C VAL A 136 -8.24 -11.25 -8.94
N TYR A 137 -9.48 -11.53 -8.55
CA TYR A 137 -10.61 -11.66 -9.48
C TYR A 137 -11.74 -10.73 -9.08
N ASP A 138 -12.13 -9.85 -9.98
CA ASP A 138 -13.26 -8.95 -9.75
C ASP A 138 -14.59 -9.70 -9.89
N SER A 139 -15.53 -9.42 -8.98
CA SER A 139 -16.88 -9.95 -8.96
C SER A 139 -17.83 -8.94 -8.30
N GLU A 140 -19.12 -9.21 -8.35
CA GLU A 140 -20.12 -8.42 -7.61
C GLU A 140 -19.90 -8.48 -6.08
N GLU A 141 -19.27 -9.55 -5.60
CA GLU A 141 -18.93 -9.76 -4.19
C GLU A 141 -17.62 -9.10 -3.77
N ASN A 142 -16.97 -8.33 -4.67
CA ASN A 142 -15.70 -7.66 -4.42
C ASN A 142 -15.77 -6.77 -3.17
N PRO A 143 -14.95 -7.03 -2.13
CA PRO A 143 -15.01 -6.27 -0.87
C PRO A 143 -14.72 -4.77 -1.04
N PHE A 144 -13.85 -4.39 -1.99
CA PHE A 144 -13.59 -2.97 -2.29
C PHE A 144 -14.83 -2.28 -2.87
N ARG A 145 -15.62 -2.97 -3.68
CA ARG A 145 -16.89 -2.48 -4.22
C ARG A 145 -17.92 -2.29 -3.12
N ARG A 146 -17.98 -3.21 -2.17
CA ARG A 146 -18.88 -3.12 -1.01
C ARG A 146 -18.55 -1.93 -0.08
N LEU A 147 -17.29 -1.45 -0.06
CA LEU A 147 -16.94 -0.24 0.68
C LEU A 147 -17.68 1.01 0.19
N ILE A 148 -18.12 1.05 -1.06
CA ILE A 148 -18.87 2.18 -1.64
C ILE A 148 -20.15 2.45 -0.84
N SER A 149 -20.90 1.39 -0.49
CA SER A 149 -22.14 1.52 0.27
C SER A 149 -21.96 2.11 1.67
N LEU A 150 -20.79 1.87 2.30
CA LEU A 150 -20.42 2.47 3.58
C LEU A 150 -19.90 3.91 3.38
N ALA A 151 -19.14 4.14 2.31
CA ALA A 151 -18.51 5.43 2.02
C ALA A 151 -19.56 6.54 1.77
N VAL A 152 -20.65 6.25 1.07
CA VAL A 152 -21.69 7.26 0.78
C VAL A 152 -22.37 7.80 2.04
N ASN A 153 -22.28 7.08 3.16
CA ASN A 153 -22.85 7.47 4.45
C ASN A 153 -21.79 7.95 5.46
N ASN A 154 -20.50 7.89 5.09
CA ASN A 154 -19.40 8.30 5.97
C ASN A 154 -18.42 9.19 5.20
N SER A 155 -18.32 10.46 5.61
CA SER A 155 -17.51 11.46 4.89
C SER A 155 -16.02 11.14 4.88
N VAL A 156 -15.46 10.53 5.93
CA VAL A 156 -14.03 10.20 6.03
C VAL A 156 -13.70 9.07 5.06
N LEU A 157 -14.50 7.99 5.09
CA LEU A 157 -14.33 6.86 4.18
C LEU A 157 -14.54 7.29 2.72
N LEU A 158 -15.54 8.14 2.45
CA LEU A 158 -15.77 8.68 1.12
C LEU A 158 -14.52 9.43 0.61
N LYS A 159 -13.94 10.31 1.42
CA LYS A 159 -12.73 11.05 1.02
C LYS A 159 -11.52 10.13 0.81
N SER A 160 -11.40 9.04 1.54
CA SER A 160 -10.36 8.02 1.32
C SER A 160 -10.56 7.29 -0.02
N VAL A 161 -11.80 6.93 -0.36
CA VAL A 161 -12.17 6.34 -1.66
C VAL A 161 -11.84 7.30 -2.81
N LEU A 162 -12.25 8.58 -2.69
CA LEU A 162 -12.01 9.59 -3.72
C LEU A 162 -10.52 9.91 -3.89
N ALA A 163 -9.75 9.95 -2.79
CA ALA A 163 -8.30 10.15 -2.83
C ALA A 163 -7.58 9.03 -3.58
N LEU A 164 -7.99 7.78 -3.33
CA LEU A 164 -7.42 6.61 -3.99
C LEU A 164 -7.72 6.65 -5.51
N ALA A 165 -8.97 6.93 -5.87
CA ALA A 165 -9.42 7.06 -7.26
C ALA A 165 -8.68 8.19 -8.01
N ALA A 166 -8.62 9.38 -7.41
CA ALA A 166 -7.97 10.53 -8.01
C ALA A 166 -6.46 10.31 -8.16
N ARG A 167 -5.80 9.69 -7.16
CA ARG A 167 -4.37 9.38 -7.24
C ARG A 167 -4.05 8.39 -8.35
N HIS A 168 -4.81 7.29 -8.44
CA HIS A 168 -4.63 6.32 -9.53
C HIS A 168 -4.85 6.96 -10.90
N ARG A 169 -5.88 7.79 -11.04
CA ARG A 169 -6.14 8.55 -12.28
C ARG A 169 -5.00 9.50 -12.62
N ALA A 170 -4.41 10.17 -11.62
CA ALA A 170 -3.23 11.01 -11.79
C ALA A 170 -2.01 10.21 -12.28
N ASN A 171 -1.83 9.00 -11.75
CA ASN A 171 -0.71 8.14 -12.12
C ASN A 171 -0.76 7.69 -13.59
N SER A 172 -1.95 7.56 -14.20
CA SER A 172 -2.06 7.20 -15.62
C SER A 172 -1.44 8.24 -16.59
N GLY A 173 -1.06 9.41 -16.09
CA GLY A 173 -0.31 10.42 -16.84
C GLY A 173 1.22 10.27 -16.76
N TYR A 174 1.74 9.29 -16.01
CA TYR A 174 3.17 9.04 -15.90
C TYR A 174 3.61 7.91 -16.85
N SER A 175 4.89 7.94 -17.24
CA SER A 175 5.55 6.80 -17.88
C SER A 175 6.36 6.00 -16.85
N PHE A 176 6.65 4.74 -17.16
CA PHE A 176 7.47 3.88 -16.30
C PHE A 176 8.88 4.46 -16.07
N GLU A 177 9.50 5.01 -17.11
CA GLU A 177 10.85 5.57 -17.02
C GLU A 177 10.89 6.98 -16.43
N ASN A 178 9.89 7.81 -16.76
CA ASN A 178 9.85 9.21 -16.41
C ASN A 178 8.62 9.53 -15.56
N ALA A 179 8.84 9.95 -14.34
CA ALA A 179 7.78 10.32 -13.41
C ALA A 179 6.92 11.53 -13.85
N ILE A 180 7.25 12.21 -14.97
CA ILE A 180 6.50 13.37 -15.44
C ILE A 180 6.54 13.40 -16.98
N VAL A 181 5.46 12.97 -17.62
CA VAL A 181 5.18 13.31 -19.02
C VAL A 181 4.33 14.58 -19.02
N GLY A 182 4.77 15.58 -19.78
CA GLY A 182 4.25 16.93 -19.96
C GLY A 182 2.91 17.26 -19.31
N ALA A 183 2.92 18.17 -18.36
CA ALA A 183 1.74 18.58 -17.60
C ALA A 183 0.70 19.26 -18.49
N SER A 184 -0.28 18.50 -18.99
CA SER A 184 -1.49 19.11 -19.54
C SER A 184 -2.28 19.79 -18.39
N PRO A 185 -3.03 20.87 -18.66
CA PRO A 185 -3.86 21.52 -17.64
C PRO A 185 -4.81 20.53 -16.93
N ASP A 186 -5.38 19.57 -17.66
CA ASP A 186 -6.28 18.55 -17.12
C ASP A 186 -5.56 17.63 -16.13
N LEU A 187 -4.32 17.24 -16.43
CA LEU A 187 -3.52 16.40 -15.53
C LEU A 187 -3.16 17.16 -14.24
N LEU A 188 -2.88 18.45 -14.33
CA LEU A 188 -2.64 19.29 -13.15
C LEU A 188 -3.87 19.35 -12.24
N GLN A 189 -5.08 19.48 -12.81
CA GLN A 189 -6.32 19.48 -12.05
C GLN A 189 -6.53 18.13 -11.35
N ILE A 190 -6.32 17.00 -12.02
CA ILE A 190 -6.41 15.65 -11.45
C ILE A 190 -5.43 15.49 -10.28
N HIS A 191 -4.19 15.96 -10.41
CA HIS A 191 -3.23 15.97 -9.31
C HIS A 191 -3.67 16.81 -8.12
N GLN A 192 -4.26 17.96 -8.39
CA GLN A 192 -4.80 18.83 -7.35
C GLN A 192 -5.96 18.16 -6.61
N ASP A 193 -6.87 17.54 -7.34
CA ASP A 193 -8.00 16.79 -6.76
C ASP A 193 -7.50 15.66 -5.84
N ALA A 194 -6.48 14.89 -6.28
CA ALA A 194 -5.87 13.84 -5.48
C ALA A 194 -5.30 14.36 -4.16
N LEU A 195 -4.60 15.51 -4.19
CA LEU A 195 -4.05 16.15 -3.00
C LEU A 195 -5.15 16.68 -2.07
N VAL A 196 -6.20 17.29 -2.64
CA VAL A 196 -7.33 17.82 -1.87
C VAL A 196 -8.08 16.70 -1.17
N PHE A 197 -8.44 15.62 -1.87
CA PHE A 197 -9.14 14.49 -1.26
C PHE A 197 -8.28 13.78 -0.21
N LYS A 198 -6.99 13.58 -0.46
CA LYS A 198 -6.05 13.03 0.53
C LYS A 198 -6.00 13.89 1.79
N HIS A 199 -5.86 15.22 1.63
CA HIS A 199 -5.84 16.14 2.76
C HIS A 199 -7.15 16.06 3.56
N GLN A 200 -8.30 16.05 2.89
CA GLN A 200 -9.61 15.94 3.52
C GLN A 200 -9.79 14.59 4.25
N ALA A 201 -9.33 13.48 3.66
CA ALA A 201 -9.35 12.17 4.29
C ALA A 201 -8.51 12.14 5.57
N ILE A 202 -7.27 12.63 5.52
CA ILE A 202 -6.36 12.67 6.70
C ILE A 202 -6.91 13.62 7.77
N GLN A 203 -7.45 14.78 7.41
CA GLN A 203 -8.05 15.71 8.35
C GLN A 203 -9.29 15.10 9.03
N GLY A 204 -10.19 14.50 8.24
CA GLY A 204 -11.35 13.80 8.77
C GLY A 204 -10.98 12.65 9.69
N LEU A 205 -9.96 11.87 9.30
CA LEU A 205 -9.44 10.77 10.12
C LEU A 205 -8.86 11.28 11.45
N THR A 206 -8.13 12.40 11.44
CA THR A 206 -7.59 13.00 12.66
C THR A 206 -8.71 13.36 13.64
N HIS A 207 -9.84 13.90 13.15
CA HIS A 207 -11.00 14.17 13.98
C HIS A 207 -11.67 12.89 14.49
N ALA A 208 -11.85 11.88 13.61
CA ALA A 208 -12.44 10.60 13.98
C ALA A 208 -11.62 9.88 15.06
N LEU A 209 -10.30 9.92 14.99
CA LEU A 209 -9.40 9.31 15.97
C LEU A 209 -9.35 10.08 17.30
N SER A 210 -9.83 11.33 17.35
CA SER A 210 -9.92 12.11 18.58
C SER A 210 -11.15 11.77 19.41
N ASP A 211 -12.14 11.07 18.83
CA ASP A 211 -13.36 10.63 19.50
C ASP A 211 -13.33 9.10 19.67
N PRO A 212 -13.28 8.58 20.91
CA PRO A 212 -13.22 7.15 21.17
C PRO A 212 -14.38 6.35 20.55
N THR A 213 -15.57 6.96 20.44
CA THR A 213 -16.76 6.28 19.88
C THR A 213 -16.72 6.15 18.37
N ILE A 214 -16.00 7.04 17.69
CA ILE A 214 -15.85 7.05 16.23
C ILE A 214 -14.58 6.30 15.81
N SER A 215 -13.54 6.35 16.62
CA SER A 215 -12.24 5.75 16.33
C SER A 215 -12.33 4.23 16.10
N GLU A 216 -13.19 3.54 16.84
CA GLU A 216 -13.37 2.08 16.80
C GLU A 216 -14.38 1.63 15.72
N GLN A 217 -15.00 2.56 14.98
CA GLN A 217 -15.94 2.20 13.92
C GLN A 217 -15.22 1.53 12.74
N ASP A 218 -15.87 0.53 12.12
CA ASP A 218 -15.36 -0.16 10.94
C ASP A 218 -15.05 0.77 9.78
N THR A 219 -15.79 1.87 9.63
CA THR A 219 -15.55 2.90 8.61
C THR A 219 -14.24 3.66 8.86
N THR A 220 -13.83 3.85 10.11
CA THR A 220 -12.54 4.47 10.46
C THR A 220 -11.39 3.51 10.13
N VAL A 221 -11.52 2.24 10.52
CA VAL A 221 -10.53 1.18 10.17
C VAL A 221 -10.43 1.03 8.65
N ALA A 222 -11.56 1.00 7.93
CA ALA A 222 -11.59 0.93 6.47
C ALA A 222 -10.92 2.16 5.82
N SER A 223 -11.08 3.35 6.39
CA SER A 223 -10.43 4.58 5.91
C SER A 223 -8.91 4.48 6.02
N ILE A 224 -8.39 4.00 7.16
CA ILE A 224 -6.94 3.80 7.37
C ILE A 224 -6.42 2.72 6.41
N PHE A 225 -7.16 1.62 6.25
CA PHE A 225 -6.83 0.55 5.32
C PHE A 225 -6.68 1.07 3.88
N LEU A 226 -7.60 1.91 3.40
CA LEU A 226 -7.50 2.52 2.06
C LEU A 226 -6.30 3.48 1.94
N LEU A 227 -5.84 4.11 3.04
CA LEU A 227 -4.64 4.94 3.01
C LEU A 227 -3.36 4.11 2.80
N ILE A 228 -3.31 2.84 3.21
CA ILE A 228 -2.20 1.94 2.88
C ILE A 228 -2.12 1.74 1.37
N PHE A 229 -3.26 1.50 0.70
CA PHE A 229 -3.31 1.39 -0.77
C PHE A 229 -3.00 2.71 -1.47
N LEU A 230 -3.35 3.83 -0.87
CA LEU A 230 -2.96 5.14 -1.38
C LEU A 230 -1.44 5.32 -1.34
N ASP A 231 -0.77 4.84 -0.28
CA ASP A 231 0.69 4.87 -0.21
C ASP A 231 1.35 3.96 -1.26
N LEU A 232 0.75 2.80 -1.62
CA LEU A 232 1.19 1.98 -2.77
C LEU A 232 1.09 2.75 -4.09
N LEU A 233 -0.01 3.48 -4.30
CA LEU A 233 -0.17 4.34 -5.47
C LEU A 233 0.81 5.51 -5.50
N GLU A 234 1.26 6.01 -4.34
CA GLU A 234 2.19 7.14 -4.24
C GLU A 234 3.66 6.73 -4.29
N SER A 235 4.04 5.66 -3.62
CA SER A 235 5.44 5.24 -3.54
C SER A 235 5.67 3.82 -3.04
N GLY A 236 4.86 3.32 -2.11
CA GLY A 236 5.12 2.08 -1.38
C GLY A 236 6.26 2.20 -0.35
N SER A 237 6.62 3.44 0.10
CA SER A 237 7.74 3.67 1.04
C SER A 237 7.30 4.36 2.33
N ASP A 238 7.88 3.95 3.45
CA ASP A 238 7.93 4.58 4.80
C ASP A 238 6.61 4.93 5.48
N LYS A 239 5.56 5.31 4.75
CA LYS A 239 4.31 5.82 5.37
C LYS A 239 3.31 4.73 5.67
N TRP A 240 3.26 3.71 4.85
CA TRP A 240 2.32 2.61 4.97
C TRP A 240 2.38 1.90 6.33
N ASN A 241 3.56 1.79 6.93
CA ASN A 241 3.75 1.15 8.24
C ASN A 241 3.02 1.88 9.38
N PHE A 242 2.93 3.21 9.34
CA PHE A 242 2.15 3.98 10.32
C PHE A 242 0.66 3.73 10.19
N HIS A 243 0.15 3.62 8.95
CA HIS A 243 -1.25 3.29 8.70
C HIS A 243 -1.54 1.83 9.09
N LEU A 244 -0.65 0.91 8.78
CA LEU A 244 -0.75 -0.49 9.20
C LEU A 244 -0.83 -0.62 10.72
N GLU A 245 0.10 0.00 11.43
CA GLU A 245 0.13 0.00 12.89
C GLU A 245 -1.13 0.62 13.50
N GLY A 246 -1.60 1.76 12.93
CA GLY A 246 -2.84 2.40 13.34
C GLY A 246 -4.06 1.48 13.18
N ALA A 247 -4.19 0.82 12.04
CA ALA A 247 -5.28 -0.12 11.78
C ALA A 247 -5.25 -1.31 12.75
N LYS A 248 -4.08 -1.91 12.99
CA LYS A 248 -3.91 -3.02 13.94
C LYS A 248 -4.35 -2.65 15.36
N ARG A 249 -3.92 -1.50 15.85
CA ARG A 249 -4.29 -1.01 17.19
C ARG A 249 -5.80 -0.85 17.34
N LEU A 250 -6.46 -0.27 16.35
CA LEU A 250 -7.92 -0.08 16.40
C LEU A 250 -8.67 -1.41 16.35
N ILE A 251 -8.23 -2.37 15.52
CA ILE A 251 -8.83 -3.70 15.45
C ILE A 251 -8.70 -4.42 16.81
N THR A 252 -7.52 -4.39 17.42
CA THR A 252 -7.27 -5.03 18.72
C THR A 252 -8.09 -4.37 19.83
N SER A 253 -8.17 -3.03 19.85
CA SER A 253 -8.98 -2.29 20.82
C SER A 253 -10.46 -2.64 20.68
N GLY A 254 -11.01 -2.65 19.46
CA GLY A 254 -12.40 -2.98 19.19
C GLY A 254 -12.75 -4.42 19.60
N GLN A 255 -11.89 -5.40 19.36
CA GLN A 255 -12.07 -6.78 19.79
C GLN A 255 -12.13 -6.92 21.32
N LEU A 256 -11.27 -6.20 22.03
CA LEU A 256 -11.27 -6.19 23.50
C LEU A 256 -12.57 -5.58 24.07
N HIS A 257 -13.09 -4.52 23.46
CA HIS A 257 -14.35 -3.89 23.84
C HIS A 257 -15.55 -4.81 23.61
N GLU A 258 -15.61 -5.52 22.49
CA GLU A 258 -16.66 -6.50 22.18
C GLU A 258 -16.69 -7.64 23.22
N LEU A 259 -15.53 -8.17 23.60
CA LEU A 259 -15.40 -9.22 24.62
C LEU A 259 -15.86 -8.74 26.02
N GLN A 260 -15.59 -7.48 26.39
CA GLN A 260 -15.95 -6.92 27.69
C GLN A 260 -17.42 -6.52 27.77
N ALA A 261 -18.00 -6.04 26.67
CA ALA A 261 -19.38 -5.55 26.65
C ALA A 261 -20.45 -6.65 26.69
N GLY A 262 -20.09 -7.90 26.40
CA GLY A 262 -21.01 -9.07 26.43
C GLY A 262 -22.23 -8.94 25.51
N LYS A 263 -22.28 -7.91 24.64
CA LYS A 263 -23.36 -7.62 23.69
C LYS A 263 -22.74 -7.35 22.33
N SER A 264 -22.57 -8.39 21.54
CA SER A 264 -22.48 -8.25 20.11
C SER A 264 -23.84 -7.74 19.61
N GLN A 265 -23.96 -6.45 19.32
CA GLN A 265 -24.94 -6.02 18.33
C GLN A 265 -24.49 -6.68 17.02
N ASP A 266 -25.32 -7.53 16.44
CA ASP A 266 -25.03 -8.13 15.13
C ASP A 266 -24.76 -6.99 14.14
N PRO A 267 -23.50 -6.77 13.67
CA PRO A 267 -23.12 -5.61 12.87
C PRO A 267 -23.72 -5.65 11.46
N GLY A 268 -24.51 -6.65 11.17
CA GLY A 268 -25.01 -6.95 9.83
C GLY A 268 -23.95 -7.68 8.98
N ARG A 269 -24.41 -8.64 8.21
CA ARG A 269 -23.59 -9.57 7.42
C ARG A 269 -22.52 -8.86 6.54
N THR A 270 -22.88 -7.74 5.93
CA THR A 270 -21.97 -6.99 5.03
C THR A 270 -20.82 -6.35 5.77
N ILE A 271 -21.06 -5.74 6.94
CA ILE A 271 -20.03 -5.08 7.76
C ILE A 271 -19.06 -6.12 8.31
N GLU A 272 -19.56 -7.25 8.81
CA GLU A 272 -18.74 -8.36 9.30
C GLU A 272 -17.84 -8.93 8.19
N GLN A 273 -18.36 -9.10 6.97
CA GLN A 273 -17.55 -9.57 5.83
C GLN A 273 -16.45 -8.58 5.46
N ILE A 274 -16.73 -7.27 5.48
CA ILE A 274 -15.73 -6.22 5.21
C ILE A 274 -14.68 -6.22 6.31
N ARG A 275 -15.07 -6.32 7.59
CA ARG A 275 -14.14 -6.39 8.73
C ARG A 275 -13.19 -7.59 8.59
N LYS A 276 -13.71 -8.80 8.34
CA LYS A 276 -12.92 -10.01 8.11
C LYS A 276 -11.95 -9.85 6.94
N PHE A 277 -12.43 -9.27 5.84
CA PHE A 277 -11.58 -8.97 4.69
C PHE A 277 -10.42 -8.04 5.06
N ILE A 278 -10.69 -6.92 5.73
CA ILE A 278 -9.66 -5.95 6.12
C ILE A 278 -8.62 -6.60 7.04
N ILE A 279 -9.05 -7.36 8.05
CA ILE A 279 -8.14 -8.07 8.97
C ILE A 279 -7.21 -9.00 8.19
N LYS A 280 -7.78 -9.79 7.27
CA LYS A 280 -6.99 -10.70 6.43
C LYS A 280 -5.97 -9.95 5.55
N GLN A 281 -6.38 -8.85 4.90
CA GLN A 281 -5.45 -8.07 4.07
C GLN A 281 -4.37 -7.36 4.90
N ILE A 282 -4.68 -6.88 6.10
CA ILE A 282 -3.70 -6.31 7.03
C ILE A 282 -2.63 -7.35 7.40
N HIS A 283 -3.04 -8.59 7.66
CA HIS A 283 -2.09 -9.68 7.91
C HIS A 283 -1.17 -9.95 6.70
N VAL A 284 -1.74 -10.00 5.49
CA VAL A 284 -0.96 -10.15 4.24
C VAL A 284 0.07 -9.02 4.08
N ILE A 285 -0.38 -7.77 4.27
CA ILE A 285 0.48 -6.57 4.14
C ILE A 285 1.60 -6.60 5.19
N GLU A 286 1.28 -6.95 6.44
CA GLU A 286 2.26 -7.07 7.52
C GLU A 286 3.30 -8.15 7.19
N THR A 287 2.86 -9.34 6.82
CA THR A 287 3.73 -10.49 6.58
C THR A 287 4.69 -10.24 5.42
N LEU A 288 4.20 -9.83 4.27
CA LEU A 288 5.05 -9.59 3.10
C LEU A 288 5.84 -8.29 3.23
N GLY A 289 5.25 -7.25 3.83
CA GLY A 289 5.96 -6.01 4.11
C GLY A 289 7.13 -6.21 5.06
N ALA A 290 7.01 -7.10 6.05
CA ALA A 290 8.10 -7.42 6.97
C ALA A 290 9.38 -7.88 6.28
N THR A 291 9.28 -8.49 5.09
CA THR A 291 10.45 -9.02 4.36
C THR A 291 11.37 -7.92 3.82
N PHE A 292 10.85 -6.71 3.53
CA PHE A 292 11.56 -5.62 2.88
C PHE A 292 11.66 -4.34 3.74
N VAL A 293 11.54 -4.49 5.04
CA VAL A 293 11.76 -3.42 6.01
C VAL A 293 12.93 -3.76 6.91
N ARG A 294 13.44 -2.75 7.60
CA ARG A 294 14.45 -2.95 8.65
C ARG A 294 13.98 -3.99 9.66
N PRO A 295 14.85 -4.92 10.07
CA PRO A 295 14.50 -5.90 11.08
C PRO A 295 13.85 -5.26 12.31
N LYS A 296 12.84 -5.91 12.86
CA LYS A 296 12.05 -5.47 14.01
C LYS A 296 11.16 -4.23 13.83
N LEU A 297 11.08 -3.66 12.65
CA LEU A 297 10.15 -2.54 12.43
C LEU A 297 8.70 -2.96 12.70
N LEU A 298 8.31 -4.16 12.31
CA LEU A 298 6.96 -4.71 12.47
C LEU A 298 6.84 -5.77 13.58
N SER A 299 7.95 -6.27 14.12
CA SER A 299 7.93 -7.34 15.15
C SER A 299 7.46 -6.88 16.53
N GLY A 300 7.35 -5.59 16.78
CA GLY A 300 6.75 -5.03 18.00
C GLY A 300 5.23 -5.04 18.02
N CYS A 301 4.62 -5.40 16.90
CA CYS A 301 3.18 -5.48 16.75
C CYS A 301 2.70 -6.85 17.22
N THR A 302 1.78 -6.88 18.17
CA THR A 302 1.09 -8.11 18.54
C THR A 302 0.48 -8.71 17.29
N SER A 303 0.90 -9.94 16.94
CA SER A 303 0.23 -10.72 15.91
C SER A 303 -1.27 -10.71 16.25
N LEU A 304 -2.11 -10.29 15.32
CA LEU A 304 -3.54 -10.46 15.48
C LEU A 304 -3.74 -11.98 15.56
N ASP A 305 -4.18 -12.46 16.75
CA ASP A 305 -4.50 -13.88 16.91
C ASP A 305 -5.48 -14.25 15.79
N HIS A 306 -5.00 -15.03 14.83
CA HIS A 306 -5.86 -15.57 13.79
C HIS A 306 -6.86 -16.52 14.48
N PRO A 307 -8.15 -16.31 14.36
CA PRO A 307 -9.11 -17.33 14.70
C PRO A 307 -8.91 -18.50 13.73
N ASP A 308 -8.22 -19.51 14.19
CA ASP A 308 -7.59 -20.62 13.47
C ASP A 308 -8.54 -21.49 12.63
N SER A 309 -9.79 -21.15 12.43
CA SER A 309 -10.67 -22.15 11.80
C SER A 309 -11.88 -21.64 11.01
N LEU A 310 -12.11 -20.34 10.89
CA LEU A 310 -13.39 -19.85 10.36
C LEU A 310 -13.33 -19.14 9.01
N LEU A 311 -12.16 -18.89 8.46
CA LEU A 311 -12.05 -18.22 7.17
C LEU A 311 -11.67 -19.24 6.10
N GLN A 312 -12.68 -19.77 5.43
CA GLN A 312 -12.45 -20.53 4.20
C GLN A 312 -11.61 -19.69 3.24
N GLU A 313 -10.45 -20.20 2.84
CA GLU A 313 -9.55 -19.53 1.94
C GLU A 313 -10.23 -19.27 0.60
N THR A 314 -10.42 -18.00 0.24
CA THR A 314 -11.05 -17.61 -1.02
C THR A 314 -10.12 -16.64 -1.75
N VAL A 315 -9.65 -17.04 -2.92
CA VAL A 315 -8.83 -16.18 -3.78
C VAL A 315 -9.63 -14.99 -4.31
N GLU A 316 -10.95 -15.14 -4.42
CA GLU A 316 -11.88 -14.08 -4.86
C GLU A 316 -11.93 -12.87 -3.92
N GLN A 317 -11.59 -13.07 -2.66
CA GLN A 317 -11.53 -12.02 -1.64
C GLN A 317 -10.08 -11.74 -1.22
N SER A 318 -9.10 -12.09 -2.04
CA SER A 318 -7.70 -11.84 -1.78
C SER A 318 -7.14 -10.77 -2.71
N PHE A 319 -6.30 -9.91 -2.16
CA PHE A 319 -5.57 -8.90 -2.93
C PHE A 319 -4.51 -9.54 -3.84
N ILE A 320 -3.77 -10.52 -3.33
CA ILE A 320 -2.61 -11.12 -4.02
C ILE A 320 -2.73 -12.64 -4.25
N GLY A 321 -3.73 -13.31 -3.68
CA GLY A 321 -3.96 -14.74 -3.88
C GLY A 321 -2.84 -15.66 -3.38
N CYS A 322 -1.99 -15.21 -2.46
CA CYS A 322 -0.98 -16.06 -1.84
C CYS A 322 -1.64 -17.06 -0.86
N PRO A 323 -1.28 -18.35 -0.90
CA PRO A 323 -1.75 -19.33 0.07
C PRO A 323 -1.42 -18.93 1.51
N GLU A 324 -2.40 -19.02 2.42
CA GLU A 324 -2.24 -18.64 3.82
C GLU A 324 -1.12 -19.45 4.52
N TYR A 325 -1.00 -20.70 4.17
CA TYR A 325 0.10 -21.55 4.65
C TYR A 325 1.49 -20.99 4.32
N LEU A 326 1.68 -20.50 3.09
CA LEU A 326 2.95 -19.90 2.67
C LEU A 326 3.17 -18.54 3.34
N LEU A 327 2.11 -17.75 3.55
CA LEU A 327 2.19 -16.49 4.31
C LEU A 327 2.66 -16.76 5.75
N HIS A 328 2.07 -17.74 6.43
CA HIS A 328 2.49 -18.11 7.78
C HIS A 328 3.96 -18.56 7.82
N ALA A 329 4.41 -19.33 6.85
CA ALA A 329 5.81 -19.72 6.74
C ALA A 329 6.75 -18.51 6.57
N VAL A 330 6.40 -17.53 5.72
CA VAL A 330 7.16 -16.28 5.54
C VAL A 330 7.18 -15.47 6.84
N GLN A 331 6.08 -15.43 7.59
CA GLN A 331 5.99 -14.77 8.90
C GLN A 331 6.96 -15.39 9.91
N CYS A 332 6.97 -16.72 10.01
CA CYS A 332 7.90 -17.46 10.88
C CYS A 332 9.36 -17.17 10.50
N LEU A 333 9.70 -17.20 9.20
CA LEU A 333 11.04 -16.89 8.70
C LEU A 333 11.45 -15.45 9.04
N SER A 334 10.55 -14.47 8.88
CA SER A 334 10.81 -13.08 9.24
C SER A 334 11.05 -12.92 10.76
N ALA A 335 10.34 -13.66 11.60
CA ALA A 335 10.55 -13.66 13.05
C ALA A 335 11.93 -14.20 13.43
N TYR A 336 12.40 -15.26 12.76
CA TYR A 336 13.77 -15.78 12.95
C TYR A 336 14.83 -14.76 12.51
N ARG A 337 14.66 -14.13 11.32
CA ARG A 337 15.55 -13.05 10.87
C ARG A 337 15.65 -11.93 11.91
N ASP A 338 14.54 -11.50 12.44
CA ASP A 338 14.47 -10.40 13.40
C ASP A 338 15.15 -10.77 14.75
N SER A 339 15.08 -12.05 15.16
CA SER A 339 15.74 -12.54 16.36
C SER A 339 17.28 -12.54 16.24
N MET A 340 17.79 -12.67 15.01
CA MET A 340 19.26 -12.69 14.77
C MET A 340 19.93 -11.32 14.98
N VAL A 341 19.17 -10.22 14.92
CA VAL A 341 19.68 -8.85 15.13
C VAL A 341 19.81 -8.50 16.62
N GLU A 342 19.32 -9.32 17.54
CA GLU A 342 19.54 -9.10 18.97
C GLU A 342 20.95 -9.51 19.40
N PRO A 343 21.67 -8.65 20.14
CA PRO A 343 22.90 -9.04 20.79
C PRO A 343 22.55 -9.97 21.96
N GLN A 344 22.25 -11.22 21.66
CA GLN A 344 22.19 -12.26 22.69
C GLN A 344 23.61 -12.80 22.94
N PRO A 345 23.99 -13.09 24.20
CA PRO A 345 25.23 -13.82 24.42
C PRO A 345 25.12 -15.16 23.68
N PRO A 346 26.13 -15.54 22.86
CA PRO A 346 26.04 -16.75 22.07
C PRO A 346 26.03 -17.98 22.98
N THR A 347 24.87 -18.46 23.33
CA THR A 347 24.73 -19.81 23.84
C THR A 347 24.54 -20.72 22.64
N SER A 348 25.49 -21.62 22.42
CA SER A 348 25.54 -22.56 21.29
C SER A 348 24.24 -23.40 21.11
N THR A 349 23.42 -23.48 22.14
CA THR A 349 22.12 -24.15 22.13
C THR A 349 21.05 -23.37 21.35
N THR A 350 20.98 -22.04 21.44
CA THR A 350 19.98 -21.21 20.75
C THR A 350 20.18 -21.21 19.22
N SER A 351 21.42 -21.14 18.75
CA SER A 351 21.71 -21.18 17.31
C SER A 351 21.34 -22.53 16.68
N ASN A 352 21.58 -23.65 17.37
CA ASN A 352 21.21 -24.97 16.88
C ASN A 352 19.69 -25.16 16.79
N THR A 353 18.94 -24.61 17.75
CA THR A 353 17.47 -24.66 17.73
C THR A 353 16.92 -23.86 16.56
N HIS A 354 17.35 -22.60 16.37
CA HIS A 354 16.93 -21.77 15.24
C HIS A 354 17.25 -22.42 13.88
N MET A 355 18.41 -23.05 13.74
CA MET A 355 18.78 -23.78 12.52
C MET A 355 17.79 -24.93 12.23
N GLN A 356 17.47 -25.75 13.24
CA GLN A 356 16.51 -26.85 13.09
C GLN A 356 15.11 -26.33 12.73
N ASP A 357 14.65 -25.25 13.38
CA ASP A 357 13.36 -24.66 13.17
C ASP A 357 13.24 -24.08 11.75
N ILE A 358 14.25 -23.30 11.30
CA ILE A 358 14.28 -22.74 9.92
C ILE A 358 14.28 -23.87 8.90
N THR A 359 15.11 -24.90 9.11
CA THR A 359 15.17 -26.06 8.21
C THR A 359 13.82 -26.78 8.15
N SER A 360 13.16 -26.94 9.29
CA SER A 360 11.82 -27.53 9.35
C SER A 360 10.78 -26.71 8.59
N VAL A 361 10.82 -25.37 8.70
CA VAL A 361 9.95 -24.48 7.94
C VAL A 361 10.22 -24.60 6.44
N LEU A 362 11.49 -24.63 6.01
CA LEU A 362 11.86 -24.83 4.61
C LEU A 362 11.35 -26.17 4.05
N ASP A 363 11.50 -27.25 4.82
CA ASP A 363 10.98 -28.58 4.48
C ASP A 363 9.44 -28.59 4.32
N LEU A 364 8.74 -27.87 5.19
CA LEU A 364 7.29 -27.72 5.13
C LEU A 364 6.88 -26.93 3.88
N ILE A 365 7.57 -25.84 3.55
CA ILE A 365 7.34 -25.08 2.32
C ILE A 365 7.58 -25.98 1.12
N GLN A 366 8.68 -26.73 1.09
CA GLN A 366 9.02 -27.65 -0.01
C GLN A 366 7.95 -28.72 -0.26
N LYS A 367 7.32 -29.24 0.81
CA LYS A 367 6.27 -30.25 0.74
C LYS A 367 4.88 -29.69 0.38
N PHE A 368 4.69 -28.37 0.42
CA PHE A 368 3.41 -27.75 0.10
C PHE A 368 2.99 -28.04 -1.34
N ASP A 369 1.82 -28.67 -1.51
CA ASP A 369 1.26 -29.03 -2.83
C ASP A 369 0.36 -27.91 -3.36
N CYS A 370 0.92 -27.09 -4.24
CA CYS A 370 0.24 -25.96 -4.88
C CYS A 370 -0.93 -26.41 -5.77
N TYR A 371 -0.84 -27.59 -6.39
CA TYR A 371 -1.91 -28.08 -7.25
C TYR A 371 -3.12 -28.53 -6.44
N THR A 372 -2.91 -29.31 -5.37
CA THR A 372 -3.96 -29.73 -4.45
C THR A 372 -4.62 -28.50 -3.80
N TRP A 373 -3.82 -27.50 -3.39
CA TRP A 373 -4.36 -26.24 -2.88
C TRP A 373 -5.27 -25.55 -3.90
N ALA A 374 -4.80 -25.31 -5.13
CA ALA A 374 -5.57 -24.64 -6.18
C ALA A 374 -6.84 -25.39 -6.57
N SER A 375 -6.79 -26.75 -6.51
CA SER A 375 -7.92 -27.62 -6.86
C SER A 375 -8.99 -27.65 -5.75
N ASN A 376 -8.63 -27.40 -4.50
CA ASN A 376 -9.54 -27.44 -3.34
C ASN A 376 -10.22 -26.11 -3.06
N LEU A 377 -9.87 -25.03 -3.78
CA LEU A 377 -10.55 -23.74 -3.64
C LEU A 377 -12.05 -23.86 -3.99
N PRO A 378 -12.93 -23.02 -3.41
CA PRO A 378 -14.37 -23.10 -3.64
C PRO A 378 -14.78 -23.05 -5.12
N GLU A 379 -15.89 -23.72 -5.44
CA GLU A 379 -16.31 -23.99 -6.83
C GLU A 379 -16.80 -22.80 -7.64
N SER A 380 -17.04 -21.64 -7.02
CA SER A 380 -17.66 -20.49 -7.71
C SER A 380 -16.93 -20.06 -8.99
N GLN A 381 -15.66 -20.44 -9.16
CA GLN A 381 -14.84 -20.08 -10.32
C GLN A 381 -14.13 -21.26 -11.02
N LYS A 382 -14.36 -22.51 -10.65
CA LYS A 382 -13.74 -23.70 -11.28
C LYS A 382 -14.18 -23.95 -12.73
N THR A 383 -14.36 -22.92 -13.53
CA THR A 383 -14.88 -23.04 -14.90
C THR A 383 -13.85 -23.56 -15.93
N SER A 384 -12.56 -23.61 -15.59
CA SER A 384 -11.51 -23.97 -16.56
C SER A 384 -10.27 -24.58 -15.91
N THR A 385 -9.75 -25.64 -16.52
CA THR A 385 -8.44 -26.24 -16.18
C THR A 385 -7.31 -25.20 -16.23
N ARG A 386 -7.42 -24.19 -17.10
CA ARG A 386 -6.48 -23.08 -17.21
C ARG A 386 -6.47 -22.23 -15.93
N TYR A 387 -7.62 -22.02 -15.31
CA TYR A 387 -7.76 -21.28 -14.05
C TYR A 387 -6.97 -21.97 -12.93
N ILE A 388 -7.20 -23.27 -12.70
CA ILE A 388 -6.47 -24.05 -11.67
C ILE A 388 -4.96 -24.04 -11.96
N SER A 389 -4.56 -24.24 -13.23
CA SER A 389 -3.15 -24.21 -13.64
C SER A 389 -2.49 -22.85 -13.35
N ASN A 390 -3.17 -21.74 -13.61
CA ASN A 390 -2.62 -20.41 -13.35
C ASN A 390 -2.56 -20.09 -11.86
N LEU A 391 -3.54 -20.48 -11.05
CA LEU A 391 -3.48 -20.36 -9.60
C LEU A 391 -2.38 -21.25 -8.98
N CYS A 392 -2.18 -22.45 -9.53
CA CYS A 392 -1.07 -23.31 -9.12
C CYS A 392 0.28 -22.61 -9.38
N LYS A 393 0.48 -21.99 -10.55
CA LYS A 393 1.70 -21.22 -10.86
C LYS A 393 1.86 -20.01 -9.94
N LEU A 394 0.78 -19.31 -9.61
CA LEU A 394 0.80 -18.22 -8.65
C LEU A 394 1.28 -18.71 -7.27
N ALA A 395 0.69 -19.79 -6.76
CA ALA A 395 1.12 -20.40 -5.50
C ALA A 395 2.58 -20.89 -5.54
N GLN A 396 3.01 -21.48 -6.67
CA GLN A 396 4.40 -21.90 -6.87
C GLN A 396 5.37 -20.71 -6.87
N SER A 397 4.99 -19.55 -7.42
CA SER A 397 5.84 -18.36 -7.40
C SER A 397 6.07 -17.86 -5.96
N TYR A 398 5.05 -17.89 -5.10
CA TYR A 398 5.20 -17.58 -3.68
C TYR A 398 5.99 -18.65 -2.92
N LYS A 399 5.78 -19.93 -3.24
CA LYS A 399 6.56 -21.03 -2.68
C LYS A 399 8.05 -20.89 -2.94
N LEU A 400 8.45 -20.64 -4.20
CA LEU A 400 9.86 -20.45 -4.56
C LEU A 400 10.43 -19.18 -3.93
N GLY A 401 9.70 -18.07 -3.93
CA GLY A 401 10.11 -16.86 -3.24
C GLY A 401 10.35 -17.07 -1.75
N ALA A 402 9.48 -17.83 -1.07
CA ALA A 402 9.62 -18.15 0.34
C ALA A 402 10.82 -19.07 0.62
N LEU A 403 11.10 -20.04 -0.27
CA LEU A 403 12.29 -20.89 -0.19
C LEU A 403 13.59 -20.07 -0.34
N ILE A 404 13.64 -19.18 -1.33
CA ILE A 404 14.78 -18.28 -1.55
C ILE A 404 15.01 -17.40 -0.32
N TYR A 405 13.95 -16.77 0.21
CA TYR A 405 14.01 -15.91 1.40
C TYR A 405 14.49 -16.69 2.63
N GLY A 406 13.90 -17.85 2.89
CA GLY A 406 14.26 -18.68 4.05
C GLY A 406 15.67 -19.25 3.95
N GLN A 407 16.14 -19.64 2.74
CA GLN A 407 17.51 -20.08 2.54
C GLN A 407 18.51 -18.96 2.84
N ARG A 408 18.22 -17.71 2.49
CA ARG A 408 19.10 -16.57 2.84
C ARG A 408 19.16 -16.33 4.35
N ILE A 409 18.08 -16.56 5.08
CA ILE A 409 18.08 -16.49 6.54
C ILE A 409 18.94 -17.62 7.13
N LEU A 410 18.81 -18.83 6.60
CA LEU A 410 19.63 -19.97 7.01
C LEU A 410 21.12 -19.74 6.69
N ASP A 411 21.41 -19.25 5.49
CA ASP A 411 22.76 -18.90 5.05
C ASP A 411 23.42 -17.87 5.99
N ALA A 412 22.65 -16.85 6.38
CA ALA A 412 23.13 -15.82 7.31
C ALA A 412 23.42 -16.38 8.72
N LEU A 413 22.61 -17.35 9.17
CA LEU A 413 22.81 -18.03 10.46
C LEU A 413 24.06 -18.91 10.45
N LEU A 414 24.37 -19.54 9.30
CA LEU A 414 25.48 -20.47 9.14
C LEU A 414 26.75 -19.83 8.59
N ASP A 415 26.71 -18.53 8.26
CA ASP A 415 27.78 -17.80 7.58
C ASP A 415 28.23 -18.48 6.27
N VAL A 416 27.25 -18.92 5.47
CA VAL A 416 27.45 -19.54 4.17
C VAL A 416 26.71 -18.75 3.08
N ASN A 417 26.93 -19.11 1.81
CA ASN A 417 26.22 -18.53 0.67
C ASN A 417 25.85 -19.64 -0.31
N THR A 418 24.66 -20.19 -0.15
CA THR A 418 24.13 -21.26 -1.00
C THR A 418 23.70 -20.70 -2.35
N PRO A 419 24.14 -21.28 -3.47
CA PRO A 419 23.67 -20.87 -4.80
C PRO A 419 22.14 -21.03 -4.95
N GLN A 420 21.48 -19.99 -5.51
CA GLN A 420 20.01 -19.95 -5.68
C GLN A 420 19.60 -19.93 -7.17
N GLU A 421 20.54 -20.08 -8.10
CA GLU A 421 20.34 -19.89 -9.54
C GLU A 421 19.23 -20.77 -10.12
N GLU A 422 19.08 -21.99 -9.62
CA GLU A 422 18.03 -22.92 -10.09
C GLU A 422 16.65 -22.44 -9.66
N LEU A 423 16.46 -22.10 -8.37
CA LEU A 423 15.20 -21.60 -7.84
C LEU A 423 14.79 -20.27 -8.48
N VAL A 424 15.76 -19.38 -8.70
CA VAL A 424 15.54 -18.09 -9.37
C VAL A 424 15.11 -18.30 -10.82
N SER A 425 15.77 -19.22 -11.55
CA SER A 425 15.42 -19.52 -12.95
C SER A 425 14.02 -20.13 -13.07
N GLU A 426 13.65 -21.02 -12.15
CA GLU A 426 12.30 -21.59 -12.08
C GLU A 426 11.26 -20.51 -11.77
N LEU A 427 11.54 -19.64 -10.78
CA LEU A 427 10.66 -18.53 -10.40
C LEU A 427 10.44 -17.57 -11.58
N ILE A 428 11.49 -17.21 -12.31
CA ILE A 428 11.39 -16.38 -13.52
C ILE A 428 10.53 -17.06 -14.59
N GLY A 429 10.67 -18.37 -14.78
CA GLY A 429 9.82 -19.15 -15.70
C GLY A 429 8.34 -19.12 -15.31
N LEU A 430 8.02 -19.14 -14.02
CA LEU A 430 6.63 -18.98 -13.53
C LEU A 430 6.10 -17.57 -13.76
N ILE A 431 6.91 -16.54 -13.52
CA ILE A 431 6.54 -15.14 -13.78
C ILE A 431 6.25 -14.95 -15.28
N ASP A 432 7.08 -15.51 -16.16
CA ASP A 432 6.85 -15.46 -17.61
C ASP A 432 5.53 -16.14 -17.98
N ALA A 433 5.25 -17.32 -17.41
CA ALA A 433 4.01 -18.05 -17.65
C ALA A 433 2.74 -17.33 -17.14
N LEU A 434 2.87 -16.39 -16.18
CA LEU A 434 1.78 -15.55 -15.66
C LEU A 434 1.69 -14.20 -16.36
N ARG A 435 2.71 -13.81 -17.13
CA ARG A 435 2.86 -12.47 -17.71
C ARG A 435 1.69 -12.05 -18.60
N ASP A 436 1.06 -12.99 -19.29
CA ASP A 436 -0.07 -12.70 -20.19
C ASP A 436 -1.44 -12.74 -19.52
N ASP A 437 -1.49 -13.07 -18.22
CA ASP A 437 -2.69 -12.93 -17.41
C ASP A 437 -2.56 -11.71 -16.50
N GLY A 438 -3.04 -10.53 -16.96
CA GLY A 438 -2.94 -9.27 -16.22
C GLY A 438 -3.64 -9.29 -14.86
N ARG A 439 -4.54 -10.26 -14.61
CA ARG A 439 -5.17 -10.45 -13.29
C ARG A 439 -4.21 -11.08 -12.29
N LEU A 440 -3.31 -11.95 -12.75
CA LEU A 440 -2.36 -12.66 -11.89
C LEU A 440 -0.98 -12.02 -11.90
N LEU A 441 -0.55 -11.38 -12.99
CA LEU A 441 0.72 -10.65 -13.01
C LEU A 441 0.78 -9.59 -11.91
N LYS A 442 -0.32 -8.87 -11.66
CA LYS A 442 -0.40 -7.88 -10.58
C LYS A 442 -0.31 -8.46 -9.16
N CYS A 443 -0.31 -9.78 -9.02
CA CYS A 443 -0.21 -10.48 -7.75
C CYS A 443 1.21 -10.98 -7.43
N VAL A 444 2.18 -10.80 -8.32
CA VAL A 444 3.52 -11.40 -8.18
C VAL A 444 4.64 -10.37 -7.94
N LEU A 445 4.32 -9.16 -7.45
CA LEU A 445 5.35 -8.14 -7.20
C LEU A 445 6.38 -8.62 -6.18
N TRP A 446 5.92 -9.22 -5.07
CA TRP A 446 6.81 -9.78 -4.05
C TRP A 446 7.72 -10.88 -4.62
N PRO A 447 7.23 -11.92 -5.33
CA PRO A 447 8.09 -12.90 -6.00
C PRO A 447 9.06 -12.29 -7.02
N ILE A 448 8.62 -11.31 -7.82
CA ILE A 448 9.48 -10.59 -8.78
C ILE A 448 10.64 -9.91 -8.05
N PHE A 449 10.36 -9.24 -6.94
CA PHE A 449 11.38 -8.51 -6.19
C PHE A 449 12.38 -9.45 -5.54
N VAL A 450 11.91 -10.56 -4.93
CA VAL A 450 12.79 -11.62 -4.38
C VAL A 450 13.69 -12.22 -5.46
N ALA A 451 13.14 -12.57 -6.63
CA ALA A 451 13.94 -13.04 -7.75
C ALA A 451 14.99 -12.01 -8.18
N GLY A 452 14.60 -10.73 -8.23
CA GLY A 452 15.47 -9.64 -8.63
C GLY A 452 16.68 -9.45 -7.71
N LEU A 453 16.50 -9.62 -6.40
CA LEU A 453 17.60 -9.53 -5.43
C LEU A 453 18.66 -10.63 -5.60
N GLU A 454 18.28 -11.75 -6.21
CA GLU A 454 19.15 -12.90 -6.46
C GLU A 454 19.69 -12.96 -7.91
N CYS A 455 19.12 -12.18 -8.85
CA CYS A 455 19.52 -12.22 -10.25
C CYS A 455 20.92 -11.69 -10.48
N ARG A 456 21.77 -12.53 -11.13
CA ARG A 456 23.11 -12.16 -11.57
C ARG A 456 23.21 -11.93 -13.08
N SER A 457 22.39 -12.63 -13.87
CA SER A 457 22.38 -12.54 -15.33
C SER A 457 21.67 -11.25 -15.79
N GLN A 458 22.30 -10.51 -16.72
CA GLN A 458 21.71 -9.31 -17.30
C GLN A 458 20.38 -9.63 -18.02
N ALA A 459 20.30 -10.76 -18.72
CA ALA A 459 19.07 -11.18 -19.41
C ALA A 459 17.90 -11.39 -18.44
N GLN A 460 18.15 -11.95 -17.24
CA GLN A 460 17.14 -12.10 -16.20
C GLN A 460 16.72 -10.74 -15.63
N ARG A 461 17.67 -9.83 -15.39
CA ARG A 461 17.41 -8.47 -14.92
C ARG A 461 16.53 -7.70 -15.92
N ASP A 462 16.87 -7.75 -17.20
CA ASP A 462 16.11 -7.09 -18.28
C ASP A 462 14.67 -7.66 -18.38
N PHE A 463 14.52 -8.98 -18.26
CA PHE A 463 13.22 -9.63 -18.22
C PHE A 463 12.35 -9.14 -17.05
N LEU A 464 12.93 -9.05 -15.83
CA LEU A 464 12.20 -8.59 -14.65
C LEU A 464 11.79 -7.11 -14.77
N ILE A 465 12.66 -6.24 -15.29
CA ILE A 465 12.32 -4.83 -15.54
C ILE A 465 11.16 -4.73 -16.56
N THR A 466 11.20 -5.49 -17.64
CA THR A 466 10.11 -5.51 -18.63
C THR A 466 8.80 -6.06 -18.03
N SER A 467 8.90 -7.02 -17.10
CA SER A 467 7.73 -7.55 -16.38
C SER A 467 7.13 -6.51 -15.42
N LEU A 468 7.97 -5.74 -14.72
CA LEU A 468 7.55 -4.62 -13.89
C LEU A 468 6.94 -3.46 -14.71
N GLU A 469 7.48 -3.17 -15.90
CA GLU A 469 6.88 -2.21 -16.82
C GLU A 469 5.45 -2.64 -17.22
N LYS A 470 5.27 -3.90 -17.60
CA LYS A 470 3.93 -4.44 -17.91
C LYS A 470 2.99 -4.37 -16.70
N PHE A 471 3.48 -4.73 -15.51
CA PHE A 471 2.73 -4.59 -14.26
C PHE A 471 2.29 -3.14 -14.03
N TRP A 472 3.20 -2.16 -14.25
CA TRP A 472 2.87 -0.74 -14.15
C TRP A 472 1.75 -0.33 -15.11
N LEU A 473 1.81 -0.77 -16.37
CA LEU A 473 0.79 -0.46 -17.38
C LEU A 473 -0.60 -1.01 -16.99
N ASP A 474 -0.63 -2.14 -16.29
CA ASP A 474 -1.88 -2.77 -15.84
C ASP A 474 -2.45 -2.15 -14.56
N THR A 475 -1.61 -1.54 -13.70
CA THR A 475 -2.01 -1.14 -12.34
C THR A 475 -1.81 0.33 -12.00
N ASN A 476 -0.97 1.07 -12.71
CA ASN A 476 -0.59 2.45 -12.39
C ASN A 476 -0.15 2.67 -10.91
N CYS A 477 0.41 1.65 -10.25
CA CYS A 477 0.89 1.71 -8.87
C CYS A 477 2.36 2.12 -8.84
N LEU A 478 2.71 3.28 -8.24
CA LEU A 478 4.10 3.77 -8.23
C LEU A 478 5.07 2.93 -7.39
N ASN A 479 4.57 2.08 -6.48
CA ASN A 479 5.43 1.10 -5.80
C ASN A 479 6.12 0.16 -6.78
N VAL A 480 5.49 -0.18 -7.91
CA VAL A 480 6.08 -1.03 -8.97
C VAL A 480 7.26 -0.33 -9.66
N VAL A 481 7.11 0.96 -9.98
CA VAL A 481 8.19 1.78 -10.56
C VAL A 481 9.35 1.91 -9.56
N ASN A 482 9.03 2.07 -8.28
CA ASN A 482 10.03 2.15 -7.23
C ASN A 482 10.70 0.80 -6.96
N ALA A 483 9.98 -0.32 -7.09
CA ALA A 483 10.57 -1.66 -7.06
C ALA A 483 11.64 -1.83 -8.15
N ALA A 484 11.35 -1.41 -9.38
CA ALA A 484 12.31 -1.43 -10.48
C ALA A 484 13.56 -0.58 -10.17
N LYS A 485 13.36 0.64 -9.66
CA LYS A 485 14.48 1.54 -9.28
C LYS A 485 15.30 0.98 -8.12
N ALA A 486 14.65 0.39 -7.13
CA ALA A 486 15.31 -0.25 -6.00
C ALA A 486 16.18 -1.43 -6.46
N LEU A 487 15.65 -2.31 -7.35
CA LEU A 487 16.44 -3.39 -7.94
C LEU A 487 17.62 -2.88 -8.76
N GLN A 488 17.42 -1.89 -9.61
CA GLN A 488 18.52 -1.29 -10.40
C GLN A 488 19.61 -0.69 -9.50
N SER A 489 19.21 0.02 -8.44
CA SER A 489 20.15 0.56 -7.45
C SER A 489 20.90 -0.54 -6.71
N TYR A 490 20.20 -1.61 -6.30
CA TYR A 490 20.78 -2.78 -5.67
C TYR A 490 21.81 -3.46 -6.59
N TRP A 491 21.48 -3.73 -7.86
CA TRP A 491 22.41 -4.34 -8.81
C TRP A 491 23.65 -3.49 -9.05
N GLN A 492 23.50 -2.16 -9.15
CA GLN A 492 24.65 -1.26 -9.30
C GLN A 492 25.60 -1.28 -8.09
N LYS A 493 25.06 -1.48 -6.87
CA LYS A 493 25.84 -1.62 -5.65
C LYS A 493 26.56 -2.99 -5.63
N THR A 494 25.81 -4.07 -5.85
CA THR A 494 26.32 -5.44 -5.77
C THR A 494 27.36 -5.76 -6.85
N ASP A 495 27.19 -5.25 -8.07
CA ASP A 495 28.14 -5.45 -9.17
C ASP A 495 29.50 -4.76 -8.90
N LYS A 496 29.54 -3.79 -7.99
CA LYS A 496 30.77 -3.07 -7.58
C LYS A 496 31.43 -3.64 -6.32
N GLN A 497 30.71 -4.46 -5.54
CA GLN A 497 31.20 -5.00 -4.27
C GLN A 497 31.80 -6.39 -4.46
N ALA A 498 32.92 -6.63 -3.80
CA ALA A 498 33.58 -7.94 -3.80
C ALA A 498 32.96 -8.95 -2.83
N SER A 499 32.15 -8.48 -1.87
CA SER A 499 31.49 -9.33 -0.87
C SER A 499 30.00 -9.51 -1.21
N PRO A 500 29.45 -10.73 -1.04
CA PRO A 500 28.02 -10.95 -1.20
C PRO A 500 27.25 -10.11 -0.18
N THR A 501 26.29 -9.32 -0.65
CA THR A 501 25.36 -8.56 0.20
C THR A 501 24.31 -9.50 0.78
N GLN A 502 24.10 -9.43 2.10
CA GLN A 502 23.00 -10.14 2.77
C GLN A 502 21.76 -9.24 2.74
N TRP A 503 21.07 -9.20 1.58
CA TRP A 503 19.94 -8.31 1.36
C TRP A 503 18.84 -8.42 2.43
N ILE A 504 18.71 -9.55 3.11
CA ILE A 504 17.75 -9.74 4.20
C ILE A 504 17.98 -8.79 5.39
N PHE A 505 19.20 -8.25 5.56
CA PHE A 505 19.54 -7.26 6.58
C PHE A 505 19.83 -5.89 5.98
N ASP A 506 20.43 -5.86 4.78
CA ASP A 506 20.94 -4.64 4.13
C ASP A 506 19.87 -3.89 3.36
N ILE A 507 18.62 -4.39 3.36
CA ILE A 507 17.52 -3.78 2.62
C ILE A 507 17.19 -2.36 3.14
N GLY A 508 17.50 -2.07 4.40
CA GLY A 508 17.47 -0.72 4.95
C GLY A 508 18.45 0.25 4.30
N ASP A 509 19.49 -0.26 3.64
CA ASP A 509 20.45 0.53 2.85
C ASP A 509 19.90 0.97 1.49
N LEU A 510 18.69 0.51 1.12
CA LEU A 510 17.91 1.03 0.00
C LEU A 510 17.14 2.32 0.36
N ASP A 511 17.54 3.01 1.42
CA ASP A 511 17.07 4.32 1.90
C ASP A 511 15.63 4.35 2.44
N HIS A 512 14.82 3.28 2.32
CA HIS A 512 13.39 3.27 2.69
C HIS A 512 12.92 1.89 3.19
N ASP A 513 11.87 1.91 4.01
CA ASP A 513 11.08 0.74 4.37
C ASP A 513 10.01 0.50 3.28
N TRP A 514 10.21 -0.51 2.44
CA TRP A 514 9.42 -0.74 1.23
C TRP A 514 8.27 -1.72 1.44
N LEU A 515 7.15 -1.44 0.77
CA LEU A 515 6.03 -2.37 0.63
C LEU A 515 5.89 -2.77 -0.85
N PHE A 516 6.46 -3.89 -1.21
CA PHE A 516 6.39 -4.47 -2.56
C PHE A 516 5.45 -5.69 -2.56
N ILE A 517 4.16 -5.39 -2.69
CA ILE A 517 3.07 -6.37 -2.75
C ILE A 517 2.14 -6.11 -3.91
#